data_b745839c2189b4d57e5209151ab9ec23
#
_entry.id   b745839c2189b4d57e5209151ab9ec23
#
_cell.length_a   1.000
_cell.length_b   1.000
_cell.length_c   1.000
_cell.angle_alpha   90.00
_cell.angle_beta   90.00
_cell.angle_gamma   90.00
#
_symmetry.space_group_name_H-M   'P 1'
#
loop_
_entity.id
_entity.type
_entity.pdbx_description
1 polymer ?
#
loop_
_entity_poly.entity_id
_entity_poly.type
_entity_poly.pdbx_seq_one_letter_code
_entity_poly.pdbx_strand_id
1 'polypeptide(L)'
;MKTTVAKTVETKESGLMSERGHVEKLLNDSSWLESFMDKFEEADGPLDTPCLVWTGGTDRSGYGRVHIKRHCEKNTGRNFFTHRLAYMAQRGYITPEEYVLHQCHVRLCGNADHHKIGDHNDNMDDLANSRRVAGSNNHNSKINEDDALEILELYYEEEWSISELMEEFELGKGTVTDLIYGRTWRDVYDEYWSE
;
A
#
# COMPACT_ATOMS: atom_id res chain seq x y z
N MET A 1 53.57 -0.41 -27.85
CA MET A 1 52.40 -1.23 -27.57
C MET A 1 51.98 -0.92 -26.14
N LYS A 2 50.90 -0.18 -25.95
CA LYS A 2 50.35 0.13 -24.62
C LYS A 2 49.10 -0.71 -24.41
N THR A 3 49.21 -1.65 -23.51
CA THR A 3 48.09 -2.55 -23.14
C THR A 3 47.14 -1.80 -22.21
N THR A 4 45.96 -1.50 -22.71
CA THR A 4 44.88 -0.90 -21.91
C THR A 4 44.20 -2.02 -21.10
N VAL A 5 44.34 -1.97 -19.77
CA VAL A 5 43.67 -2.86 -18.85
C VAL A 5 42.24 -2.33 -18.65
N ALA A 6 41.29 -3.14 -19.03
CA ALA A 6 39.86 -2.91 -18.77
C ALA A 6 39.63 -2.91 -17.26
N LYS A 7 39.15 -1.79 -16.71
CA LYS A 7 38.61 -1.72 -15.33
C LYS A 7 37.25 -2.39 -15.31
N THR A 8 37.17 -3.54 -14.68
CA THR A 8 35.93 -4.28 -14.39
C THR A 8 35.07 -3.46 -13.44
N VAL A 9 33.83 -3.25 -13.83
CA VAL A 9 32.79 -2.61 -13.00
C VAL A 9 32.22 -3.66 -12.05
N GLU A 10 32.85 -3.83 -10.88
CA GLU A 10 32.46 -4.88 -9.89
C GLU A 10 31.77 -4.34 -8.63
N THR A 11 31.15 -3.16 -8.61
CA THR A 11 30.81 -2.56 -7.33
C THR A 11 29.31 -2.44 -6.99
N LYS A 12 28.39 -2.94 -7.82
CA LYS A 12 26.96 -2.93 -7.47
C LYS A 12 26.35 -4.29 -7.12
N GLU A 13 26.87 -5.38 -7.65
CA GLU A 13 26.33 -6.73 -7.39
C GLU A 13 26.65 -7.26 -5.98
N SER A 14 27.79 -6.91 -5.40
CA SER A 14 28.20 -7.41 -4.08
C SER A 14 27.30 -6.90 -2.93
N GLY A 15 26.68 -5.74 -3.07
CA GLY A 15 25.76 -5.18 -2.07
C GLY A 15 24.36 -5.85 -2.09
N LEU A 16 23.81 -6.11 -3.27
CA LEU A 16 22.52 -6.77 -3.44
C LEU A 16 22.59 -8.26 -3.04
N MET A 17 23.62 -8.96 -3.47
CA MET A 17 23.83 -10.37 -3.09
C MET A 17 24.01 -10.53 -1.57
N SER A 18 24.67 -9.58 -0.90
CA SER A 18 24.82 -9.61 0.57
C SER A 18 23.48 -9.42 1.31
N GLU A 19 22.56 -8.63 0.78
CA GLU A 19 21.24 -8.41 1.36
C GLU A 19 20.34 -9.62 1.19
N ARG A 20 20.27 -10.16 -0.02
CA ARG A 20 19.56 -11.39 -0.34
C ARG A 20 20.06 -12.56 0.52
N GLY A 21 21.36 -12.80 0.55
CA GLY A 21 21.94 -13.87 1.34
C GLY A 21 21.68 -13.73 2.85
N HIS A 22 21.60 -12.49 3.35
CA HIS A 22 21.26 -12.26 4.75
C HIS A 22 19.78 -12.57 5.05
N VAL A 23 18.86 -12.15 4.19
CA VAL A 23 17.43 -12.46 4.32
C VAL A 23 17.19 -13.96 4.18
N GLU A 24 17.77 -14.62 3.16
CA GLU A 24 17.64 -16.06 2.97
C GLU A 24 18.17 -16.85 4.19
N LYS A 25 19.31 -16.46 4.74
CA LYS A 25 19.85 -17.09 5.94
C LYS A 25 18.92 -16.93 7.15
N LEU A 26 18.28 -15.77 7.29
CA LEU A 26 17.35 -15.51 8.36
C LEU A 26 16.06 -16.34 8.22
N LEU A 27 15.51 -16.40 7.01
CA LEU A 27 14.30 -17.18 6.73
C LEU A 27 14.53 -18.70 6.79
N ASN A 28 15.79 -19.16 6.65
CA ASN A 28 16.19 -20.55 6.85
C ASN A 28 16.51 -20.90 8.32
N ASP A 29 16.55 -19.92 9.22
CA ASP A 29 16.64 -20.15 10.65
C ASP A 29 15.23 -20.46 11.19
N SER A 30 14.94 -21.73 11.41
CA SER A 30 13.62 -22.19 11.84
C SER A 30 13.18 -21.59 13.18
N SER A 31 14.11 -21.39 14.12
CA SER A 31 13.81 -20.80 15.43
C SER A 31 13.43 -19.32 15.31
N TRP A 32 14.13 -18.58 14.48
CA TRP A 32 13.81 -17.19 14.21
C TRP A 32 12.47 -17.07 13.45
N LEU A 33 12.29 -17.89 12.43
CA LEU A 33 11.07 -17.89 11.60
C LEU A 33 9.83 -18.21 12.42
N GLU A 34 9.87 -19.24 13.26
CA GLU A 34 8.79 -19.60 14.16
C GLU A 34 8.46 -18.43 15.10
N SER A 35 9.46 -17.87 15.80
CA SER A 35 9.27 -16.69 16.66
C SER A 35 8.79 -15.43 15.93
N PHE A 36 9.07 -15.29 14.63
CA PHE A 36 8.57 -14.21 13.81
C PHE A 36 7.11 -14.44 13.42
N MET A 37 6.77 -15.65 12.98
CA MET A 37 5.41 -16.02 12.58
C MET A 37 4.44 -16.06 13.76
N ASP A 38 4.88 -16.41 14.95
CA ASP A 38 4.08 -16.38 16.20
C ASP A 38 3.57 -14.98 16.58
N LYS A 39 4.12 -13.93 15.96
CA LYS A 39 3.64 -12.55 16.17
C LYS A 39 2.51 -12.15 15.24
N PHE A 40 2.01 -13.06 14.44
CA PHE A 40 0.83 -12.83 13.63
C PHE A 40 -0.37 -13.55 14.25
N GLU A 41 -1.46 -12.84 14.39
CA GLU A 41 -2.73 -13.37 14.89
C GLU A 41 -3.76 -13.41 13.77
N GLU A 42 -4.59 -14.45 13.76
CA GLU A 42 -5.70 -14.52 12.83
C GLU A 42 -6.77 -13.49 13.19
N ALA A 43 -7.25 -12.78 12.18
CA ALA A 43 -8.34 -11.82 12.29
C ALA A 43 -9.22 -11.87 11.05
N ASP A 44 -10.50 -11.57 11.23
CA ASP A 44 -11.41 -11.42 10.10
C ASP A 44 -10.93 -10.31 9.15
N GLY A 45 -11.14 -10.52 7.88
CA GLY A 45 -10.73 -9.62 6.82
C GLY A 45 -11.74 -9.59 5.67
N PRO A 46 -11.49 -8.74 4.66
CA PRO A 46 -12.42 -8.58 3.54
C PRO A 46 -12.35 -9.72 2.51
N LEU A 47 -11.44 -10.68 2.66
CA LEU A 47 -11.30 -11.85 1.79
C LEU A 47 -11.83 -13.11 2.49
N ASP A 48 -12.05 -14.17 1.73
CA ASP A 48 -12.64 -15.44 2.21
C ASP A 48 -11.77 -16.15 3.26
N THR A 49 -10.49 -15.83 3.34
CA THR A 49 -9.56 -16.38 4.34
C THR A 49 -9.17 -15.31 5.36
N PRO A 50 -8.84 -15.70 6.62
CA PRO A 50 -8.47 -14.74 7.65
C PRO A 50 -7.15 -14.03 7.32
N CYS A 51 -7.07 -12.75 7.71
CA CYS A 51 -5.82 -12.02 7.74
C CYS A 51 -4.91 -12.54 8.85
N LEU A 52 -3.61 -12.60 8.61
CA LEU A 52 -2.58 -12.81 9.64
C LEU A 52 -2.06 -11.43 10.04
N VAL A 53 -2.57 -10.88 11.13
CA VAL A 53 -2.31 -9.50 11.55
C VAL A 53 -1.09 -9.44 12.45
N TRP A 54 -0.09 -8.63 12.08
CA TRP A 54 1.10 -8.38 12.88
C TRP A 54 0.78 -7.66 14.19
N THR A 55 1.23 -8.23 15.32
CA THR A 55 0.99 -7.70 16.68
C THR A 55 2.16 -6.90 17.24
N GLY A 56 3.27 -6.79 16.50
CA GLY A 56 4.45 -6.03 16.93
C GLY A 56 4.42 -4.56 16.52
N GLY A 57 5.61 -3.93 16.57
CA GLY A 57 5.76 -2.50 16.27
C GLY A 57 5.42 -2.13 14.81
N THR A 58 4.91 -0.90 14.63
CA THR A 58 4.54 -0.32 13.33
C THR A 58 5.33 0.95 13.04
N ASP A 59 5.35 1.37 11.77
CA ASP A 59 5.79 2.71 11.39
C ASP A 59 4.66 3.73 11.43
N ARG A 60 4.98 5.00 11.09
CA ARG A 60 4.00 6.11 11.06
C ARG A 60 2.88 5.91 10.04
N SER A 61 3.12 5.09 9.03
CA SER A 61 2.15 4.75 7.99
C SER A 61 1.29 3.52 8.34
N GLY A 62 1.48 2.93 9.53
CA GLY A 62 0.74 1.77 10.01
C GLY A 62 1.21 0.43 9.42
N TYR A 63 2.38 0.37 8.78
CA TYR A 63 2.95 -0.89 8.34
C TYR A 63 3.77 -1.55 9.44
N GLY A 64 3.64 -2.87 9.57
CA GLY A 64 4.42 -3.68 10.51
C GLY A 64 5.92 -3.60 10.22
N ARG A 65 6.71 -3.41 11.28
CA ARG A 65 8.17 -3.30 11.22
C ARG A 65 8.84 -4.29 12.17
N VAL A 66 9.91 -4.90 11.69
CA VAL A 66 10.81 -5.70 12.50
C VAL A 66 12.25 -5.23 12.30
N HIS A 67 12.94 -5.04 13.41
CA HIS A 67 14.35 -4.66 13.42
C HIS A 67 15.22 -5.91 13.49
N ILE A 68 16.03 -6.14 12.47
CA ILE A 68 16.94 -7.27 12.40
C ILE A 68 18.36 -6.77 12.58
N LYS A 69 19.00 -7.21 13.68
CA LYS A 69 20.42 -6.91 13.94
C LYS A 69 21.30 -7.69 12.98
N ARG A 70 22.23 -7.03 12.30
CA ARG A 70 23.29 -7.73 11.56
C ARG A 70 24.33 -8.24 12.55
N HIS A 71 24.70 -9.51 12.42
CA HIS A 71 25.86 -10.09 13.09
C HIS A 71 27.18 -9.65 12.41
N CYS A 72 27.43 -8.34 12.35
CA CYS A 72 28.72 -7.79 11.90
C CYS A 72 29.12 -6.68 12.86
N GLU A 73 30.42 -6.47 13.00
CA GLU A 73 31.13 -5.70 14.02
C GLU A 73 30.71 -4.24 14.27
N LYS A 74 29.73 -3.73 13.55
CA LYS A 74 29.14 -2.40 13.75
C LYS A 74 27.63 -2.56 13.80
N ASN A 75 27.09 -2.56 14.97
CA ASN A 75 25.69 -2.45 15.43
C ASN A 75 24.64 -1.85 14.42
N THR A 76 24.68 -2.26 13.17
CA THR A 76 23.87 -1.78 12.06
C THR A 76 22.76 -2.80 11.78
N GLY A 77 21.68 -2.70 12.53
CA GLY A 77 20.45 -3.41 12.19
C GLY A 77 19.69 -2.69 11.08
N ARG A 78 18.83 -3.40 10.37
CA ARG A 78 17.89 -2.85 9.39
C ARG A 78 16.46 -3.11 9.81
N ASN A 79 15.59 -2.16 9.49
CA ASN A 79 14.16 -2.33 9.61
C ASN A 79 13.60 -2.93 8.31
N PHE A 80 12.86 -4.00 8.47
CA PHE A 80 12.14 -4.65 7.37
C PHE A 80 10.64 -4.50 7.56
N PHE A 81 9.91 -4.45 6.45
CA PHE A 81 8.47 -4.59 6.45
C PHE A 81 8.08 -6.04 6.74
N THR A 82 7.20 -6.25 7.72
CA THR A 82 6.81 -7.59 8.16
C THR A 82 6.07 -8.37 7.09
N HIS A 83 5.16 -7.73 6.34
CA HIS A 83 4.44 -8.37 5.24
C HIS A 83 5.37 -8.87 4.13
N ARG A 84 6.46 -8.12 3.81
CA ARG A 84 7.47 -8.56 2.83
C ARG A 84 8.24 -9.79 3.32
N LEU A 85 8.65 -9.82 4.58
CA LEU A 85 9.32 -10.99 5.18
C LEU A 85 8.38 -12.19 5.26
N ALA A 86 7.12 -11.99 5.67
CA ALA A 86 6.13 -13.04 5.73
C ALA A 86 5.83 -13.61 4.34
N TYR A 87 5.74 -12.76 3.32
CA TYR A 87 5.61 -13.21 1.93
C TYR A 87 6.82 -14.05 1.49
N MET A 88 8.04 -13.55 1.73
CA MET A 88 9.27 -14.28 1.37
C MET A 88 9.40 -15.61 2.11
N ALA A 89 8.95 -15.70 3.35
CA ALA A 89 8.94 -16.95 4.11
C ALA A 89 8.02 -18.00 3.51
N GLN A 90 6.92 -17.60 2.90
CA GLN A 90 5.86 -18.47 2.37
C GLN A 90 6.00 -18.76 0.87
N ARG A 91 6.54 -17.81 0.09
CA ARG A 91 6.56 -17.85 -1.39
C ARG A 91 7.95 -17.75 -2.00
N GLY A 92 8.96 -17.42 -1.22
CA GLY A 92 10.34 -17.25 -1.69
C GLY A 92 10.75 -15.78 -1.84
N TYR A 93 12.03 -15.59 -2.15
CA TYR A 93 12.65 -14.27 -2.20
C TYR A 93 12.06 -13.38 -3.29
N ILE A 94 11.86 -12.12 -2.94
CA ILE A 94 11.47 -11.02 -3.84
C ILE A 94 12.56 -9.95 -3.85
N THR A 95 12.72 -9.26 -4.98
CA THR A 95 13.71 -8.19 -5.13
C THR A 95 13.27 -6.90 -4.44
N PRO A 96 14.19 -5.95 -4.18
CA PRO A 96 13.84 -4.65 -3.62
C PRO A 96 12.90 -3.82 -4.50
N GLU A 97 12.92 -4.04 -5.81
CA GLU A 97 12.11 -3.35 -6.82
C GLU A 97 10.67 -3.87 -6.87
N GLU A 98 10.45 -5.10 -6.43
CA GLU A 98 9.12 -5.70 -6.39
C GLU A 98 8.33 -5.22 -5.17
N TYR A 99 7.08 -4.87 -5.38
CA TYR A 99 6.14 -4.48 -4.34
C TYR A 99 5.29 -5.68 -3.92
N VAL A 100 5.05 -5.80 -2.61
CA VAL A 100 4.06 -6.73 -2.06
C VAL A 100 2.80 -5.93 -1.78
N LEU A 101 1.80 -6.10 -2.62
CA LEU A 101 0.55 -5.34 -2.61
C LEU A 101 -0.54 -6.13 -1.88
N HIS A 102 -1.21 -5.48 -0.91
CA HIS A 102 -2.25 -6.11 -0.11
C HIS A 102 -3.60 -6.10 -0.84
N GLN A 103 -4.07 -7.25 -1.28
CA GLN A 103 -5.42 -7.40 -1.85
C GLN A 103 -6.51 -7.25 -0.78
N CYS A 104 -6.22 -7.64 0.47
CA CYS A 104 -7.09 -7.44 1.64
C CYS A 104 -7.08 -6.01 2.19
N HIS A 105 -6.20 -5.16 1.70
CA HIS A 105 -6.03 -3.79 2.17
C HIS A 105 -5.68 -3.63 3.66
N VAL A 106 -5.35 -4.67 4.38
CA VAL A 106 -4.92 -4.65 5.79
C VAL A 106 -3.39 -4.52 5.84
N ARG A 107 -2.86 -3.36 6.21
CA ARG A 107 -1.42 -3.04 6.19
C ARG A 107 -0.56 -3.94 7.08
N LEU A 108 -1.16 -4.55 8.08
CA LEU A 108 -0.48 -5.47 9.02
C LEU A 108 -0.59 -6.93 8.60
N CYS A 109 -1.31 -7.24 7.53
CA CYS A 109 -1.50 -8.61 7.10
C CYS A 109 -0.20 -9.22 6.57
N GLY A 110 0.15 -10.42 7.06
CA GLY A 110 1.27 -11.25 6.64
C GLY A 110 0.85 -12.52 5.90
N ASN A 111 -0.46 -12.68 5.59
CA ASN A 111 -0.94 -13.82 4.82
C ASN A 111 -0.53 -13.67 3.35
N ALA A 112 0.31 -14.58 2.85
CA ALA A 112 0.83 -14.49 1.48
C ALA A 112 -0.26 -14.67 0.41
N ASP A 113 -1.38 -15.33 0.72
CA ASP A 113 -2.52 -15.48 -0.19
C ASP A 113 -3.31 -14.16 -0.37
N HIS A 114 -3.10 -13.20 0.53
CA HIS A 114 -3.67 -11.86 0.46
C HIS A 114 -2.77 -10.85 -0.24
N HIS A 115 -1.66 -11.31 -0.82
CA HIS A 115 -0.69 -10.44 -1.46
C HIS A 115 -0.54 -10.79 -2.94
N LYS A 116 -0.31 -9.78 -3.75
CA LYS A 116 0.21 -9.92 -5.12
C LYS A 116 1.56 -9.20 -5.24
N ILE A 117 2.42 -9.73 -6.10
CA ILE A 117 3.63 -9.02 -6.50
C ILE A 117 3.28 -8.08 -7.64
N GLY A 118 3.80 -6.88 -7.56
CA GLY A 118 3.62 -5.84 -8.57
C GLY A 118 4.77 -4.84 -8.57
N ASP A 119 4.66 -3.85 -9.40
CA ASP A 119 5.59 -2.74 -9.47
C ASP A 119 5.00 -1.44 -8.88
N HIS A 120 5.68 -0.30 -9.10
CA HIS A 120 5.21 0.99 -8.64
C HIS A 120 3.88 1.40 -9.32
N ASN A 121 3.70 1.07 -10.60
CA ASN A 121 2.49 1.43 -11.35
C ASN A 121 1.30 0.62 -10.84
N ASP A 122 1.50 -0.69 -10.62
CA ASP A 122 0.48 -1.56 -10.00
C ASP A 122 0.03 -1.01 -8.64
N ASN A 123 0.97 -0.52 -7.82
CA ASN A 123 0.66 0.08 -6.52
C ASN A 123 -0.12 1.39 -6.66
N MET A 124 0.20 2.21 -7.67
CA MET A 124 -0.55 3.45 -7.94
C MET A 124 -1.94 3.18 -8.50
N ASP A 125 -2.09 2.17 -9.35
CA ASP A 125 -3.39 1.72 -9.87
C ASP A 125 -4.27 1.14 -8.75
N ASP A 126 -3.69 0.33 -7.85
CA ASP A 126 -4.40 -0.17 -6.67
C ASP A 126 -4.85 0.98 -5.75
N LEU A 127 -4.02 2.03 -5.60
CA LEU A 127 -4.39 3.21 -4.82
C LEU A 127 -5.53 3.98 -5.49
N ALA A 128 -5.44 4.19 -6.81
CA ALA A 128 -6.46 4.89 -7.59
C ALA A 128 -7.80 4.14 -7.60
N ASN A 129 -7.75 2.81 -7.67
CA ASN A 129 -8.94 1.94 -7.67
C ASN A 129 -9.44 1.61 -6.26
N SER A 130 -8.64 1.86 -5.23
CA SER A 130 -9.09 1.64 -3.85
C SER A 130 -9.99 2.78 -3.40
N ARG A 131 -11.21 2.46 -2.96
CA ARG A 131 -12.18 3.41 -2.40
C ARG A 131 -11.70 4.07 -1.09
N ARG A 132 -10.51 3.72 -0.58
CA ARG A 132 -9.96 4.20 0.71
C ARG A 132 -9.55 5.66 0.71
N VAL A 133 -9.26 6.22 -0.45
CA VAL A 133 -8.89 7.63 -0.61
C VAL A 133 -9.96 8.41 -1.38
N ALA A 134 -11.10 7.76 -1.68
CA ALA A 134 -12.24 8.37 -2.34
C ALA A 134 -13.31 8.77 -1.32
N GLY A 135 -14.07 9.78 -1.63
CA GLY A 135 -15.20 10.22 -0.81
C GLY A 135 -14.78 10.67 0.59
N SER A 136 -15.62 10.40 1.57
CA SER A 136 -15.40 10.71 3.00
C SER A 136 -14.22 9.98 3.62
N ASN A 137 -13.76 8.87 3.01
CA ASN A 137 -12.54 8.18 3.44
C ASN A 137 -11.26 8.99 3.18
N ASN A 138 -11.32 10.04 2.38
CA ASN A 138 -10.22 10.99 2.23
C ASN A 138 -10.24 11.97 3.41
N HIS A 139 -9.24 11.88 4.31
CA HIS A 139 -9.11 12.76 5.48
C HIS A 139 -8.99 14.27 5.14
N ASN A 140 -8.74 14.62 3.87
CA ASN A 140 -8.75 15.98 3.37
C ASN A 140 -10.10 16.35 2.70
N SER A 141 -11.07 15.44 2.70
CA SER A 141 -12.39 15.75 2.15
C SER A 141 -13.05 16.87 2.99
N LYS A 142 -13.63 17.83 2.29
CA LYS A 142 -14.40 18.92 2.92
C LYS A 142 -15.89 18.62 3.01
N ILE A 143 -16.32 17.59 2.29
CA ILE A 143 -17.71 17.18 2.17
C ILE A 143 -17.85 15.68 2.50
N ASN A 144 -19.03 15.28 2.88
CA ASN A 144 -19.44 13.90 3.13
C ASN A 144 -20.31 13.34 1.98
N GLU A 145 -20.87 12.15 2.14
CA GLU A 145 -21.72 11.49 1.15
C GLU A 145 -23.02 12.25 0.89
N ASP A 146 -23.66 12.80 1.95
CA ASP A 146 -24.90 13.57 1.86
C ASP A 146 -24.67 14.87 1.08
N ASP A 147 -23.59 15.59 1.36
CA ASP A 147 -23.20 16.79 0.61
C ASP A 147 -22.92 16.47 -0.86
N ALA A 148 -22.30 15.31 -1.13
CA ALA A 148 -21.99 14.90 -2.50
C ALA A 148 -23.25 14.58 -3.29
N LEU A 149 -24.24 13.94 -2.67
CA LEU A 149 -25.54 13.67 -3.25
C LEU A 149 -26.28 14.98 -3.53
N GLU A 150 -26.34 15.89 -2.56
CA GLU A 150 -26.97 17.21 -2.70
C GLU A 150 -26.36 18.00 -3.87
N ILE A 151 -25.03 17.96 -4.06
CA ILE A 151 -24.37 18.59 -5.21
C ILE A 151 -24.86 18.02 -6.54
N LEU A 152 -25.08 16.69 -6.62
CA LEU A 152 -25.61 16.05 -7.83
C LEU A 152 -27.05 16.47 -8.11
N GLU A 153 -27.92 16.46 -7.08
CA GLU A 153 -29.31 16.91 -7.17
C GLU A 153 -29.41 18.37 -7.64
N LEU A 154 -28.67 19.27 -6.99
CA LEU A 154 -28.65 20.68 -7.36
C LEU A 154 -28.16 20.92 -8.79
N TYR A 155 -27.17 20.14 -9.24
CA TYR A 155 -26.63 20.28 -10.58
C TYR A 155 -27.57 19.73 -11.66
N TYR A 156 -28.09 18.51 -11.48
CA TYR A 156 -28.85 17.80 -12.50
C TYR A 156 -30.35 18.06 -12.48
N GLU A 157 -30.92 18.36 -11.30
CA GLU A 157 -32.36 18.58 -11.15
C GLU A 157 -32.71 20.07 -11.03
N GLU A 158 -31.90 20.84 -10.33
CA GLU A 158 -32.17 22.26 -10.08
C GLU A 158 -31.37 23.21 -11.02
N GLU A 159 -30.59 22.66 -11.94
CA GLU A 159 -29.82 23.38 -12.97
C GLU A 159 -28.80 24.40 -12.38
N TRP A 160 -28.27 24.15 -11.16
CA TRP A 160 -27.24 25.00 -10.59
C TRP A 160 -25.97 25.00 -11.42
N SER A 161 -25.35 26.16 -11.55
CA SER A 161 -24.05 26.26 -12.22
C SER A 161 -22.92 25.75 -11.32
N ILE A 162 -21.80 25.34 -11.93
CA ILE A 162 -20.59 24.97 -11.19
C ILE A 162 -20.13 26.10 -10.26
N SER A 163 -20.35 27.37 -10.64
CA SER A 163 -19.93 28.52 -9.82
C SER A 163 -20.77 28.67 -8.56
N GLU A 164 -22.05 28.41 -8.61
CA GLU A 164 -22.96 28.45 -7.47
C GLU A 164 -22.62 27.31 -6.49
N LEU A 165 -22.40 26.08 -7.01
CA LEU A 165 -21.97 24.94 -6.20
C LEU A 165 -20.61 25.17 -5.54
N MET A 166 -19.68 25.83 -6.22
CA MET A 166 -18.37 26.18 -5.63
C MET A 166 -18.51 27.16 -4.46
N GLU A 167 -19.43 28.10 -4.56
CA GLU A 167 -19.67 29.10 -3.51
C GLU A 167 -20.39 28.50 -2.32
N GLU A 168 -21.46 27.72 -2.55
CA GLU A 168 -22.28 27.10 -1.50
C GLU A 168 -21.49 26.08 -0.68
N PHE A 169 -20.74 25.18 -1.33
CA PHE A 169 -20.00 24.11 -0.66
C PHE A 169 -18.53 24.45 -0.36
N GLU A 170 -18.10 25.67 -0.61
CA GLU A 170 -16.71 26.13 -0.45
C GLU A 170 -15.67 25.21 -1.14
N LEU A 171 -16.01 24.72 -2.32
CA LEU A 171 -15.21 23.76 -3.08
C LEU A 171 -14.46 24.42 -4.23
N GLY A 172 -13.33 23.80 -4.61
CA GLY A 172 -12.63 24.17 -5.83
C GLY A 172 -13.33 23.64 -7.10
N LYS A 173 -13.21 24.37 -8.22
CA LYS A 173 -13.80 24.00 -9.50
C LYS A 173 -13.50 22.56 -9.91
N GLY A 174 -12.24 22.11 -9.72
CA GLY A 174 -11.84 20.74 -10.04
C GLY A 174 -12.64 19.69 -9.24
N THR A 175 -12.81 19.92 -7.94
CA THR A 175 -13.56 19.01 -7.05
C THR A 175 -15.03 18.90 -7.48
N VAL A 176 -15.71 20.03 -7.72
CA VAL A 176 -17.10 20.04 -8.19
C VAL A 176 -17.21 19.35 -9.56
N THR A 177 -16.31 19.68 -10.48
CA THR A 177 -16.31 19.09 -11.83
C THR A 177 -16.07 17.57 -11.79
N ASP A 178 -15.12 17.11 -10.97
CA ASP A 178 -14.80 15.68 -10.86
C ASP A 178 -15.92 14.89 -10.21
N LEU A 179 -16.69 15.54 -9.28
CA LEU A 179 -17.85 14.93 -8.65
C LEU A 179 -19.01 14.80 -9.67
N ILE A 180 -19.42 15.87 -10.32
CA ILE A 180 -20.57 15.86 -11.26
C ILE A 180 -20.35 14.97 -12.48
N TYR A 181 -19.08 14.66 -12.84
CA TYR A 181 -18.75 13.71 -13.91
C TYR A 181 -18.36 12.31 -13.41
N GLY A 182 -18.61 11.99 -12.13
CA GLY A 182 -18.36 10.67 -11.55
C GLY A 182 -16.88 10.24 -11.54
N ARG A 183 -15.94 11.19 -11.55
CA ARG A 183 -14.50 10.91 -11.44
C ARG A 183 -14.08 10.70 -9.98
N THR A 184 -14.75 11.37 -9.07
CA THR A 184 -14.66 11.20 -7.61
C THR A 184 -16.05 10.88 -7.06
N TRP A 185 -16.15 10.41 -5.83
CA TRP A 185 -17.43 10.06 -5.20
C TRP A 185 -18.25 9.06 -6.04
N ARG A 186 -17.59 8.10 -6.65
CA ARG A 186 -18.21 7.16 -7.61
C ARG A 186 -19.40 6.41 -7.02
N ASP A 187 -19.31 6.00 -5.75
CA ASP A 187 -20.38 5.26 -5.10
C ASP A 187 -21.66 6.10 -5.03
N VAL A 188 -21.53 7.38 -4.63
CA VAL A 188 -22.65 8.33 -4.59
C VAL A 188 -23.16 8.64 -6.01
N TYR A 189 -22.24 8.81 -6.97
CA TYR A 189 -22.60 9.05 -8.37
C TYR A 189 -23.34 7.87 -9.00
N ASP A 190 -22.87 6.64 -8.77
CA ASP A 190 -23.49 5.41 -9.29
C ASP A 190 -24.83 5.16 -8.61
N GLU A 191 -24.98 5.46 -7.31
CA GLU A 191 -26.24 5.39 -6.56
C GLU A 191 -27.27 6.38 -7.12
N TYR A 192 -26.87 7.65 -7.31
CA TYR A 192 -27.73 8.70 -7.88
C TYR A 192 -28.34 8.30 -9.25
N TRP A 193 -27.58 7.62 -10.11
CA TRP A 193 -28.06 7.18 -11.43
C TRP A 193 -28.73 5.82 -11.44
N SER A 194 -28.79 5.10 -10.31
CA SER A 194 -29.42 3.79 -10.18
C SER A 194 -30.89 3.83 -9.75
N GLU A 195 -31.38 5.00 -9.30
CA GLU A 195 -32.77 5.28 -9.01
C GLU A 195 -33.53 5.75 -10.28
#